data_79eb233bf40f70cbf1d27b45d60a498c
#
_entry.id   79eb233bf40f70cbf1d27b45d60a498c
#
_cell.length_a   1.000
_cell.length_b   1.000
_cell.length_c   1.000
_cell.angle_alpha   90.00
_cell.angle_beta   90.00
_cell.angle_gamma   90.00
#
_symmetry.space_group_name_H-M   'P 1'
#
loop_
_entity.id
_entity.type
_entity.pdbx_description
1 polymer ?
#
loop_
_entity_poly.entity_id
_entity_poly.type
_entity_poly.pdbx_seq_one_letter_code
_entity_poly.pdbx_strand_id
1 'polypeptide(L)'
;MSYISYLYFSLGMKVLLTGSTGYIGKRLLQNLSGNGHDVTCFVRNLGRMIVPELANATVTGHEIDLLKPIPEHLHSIDIDVAFYLVHSMSSSIGQFMEEEALSARNFAAFISKTNCRQIIYLSGISNSEKLSKHLQSRKNVEELLRESGKHLTVLRAGIIVGSGSASFEIIRDLMELLPVVVAPAWVMTRCQPLGVADVLKYLTGCMLNSDTYDEVFDIGGPEVLTYKEMLLQYAEVRGLKRWIGVIPFFSPRMSSYWLYFVTSTSYYLAVNLVDSMKVEVVCSDNRLQQMLGIEPLTYREACRRALDRINLDTVASSWTDAVSMAKGNQLFEYVDVPVFGIMKDSRSLKIAGDPEKVLNRVFSIGGETGWYYANWIWNVRGFIDKMAGGVGVRRGRRNATELNPGDALDFWRVLIANRENKRLLLFAEMKVPGEAWLEFKIDLKEDGFYLSQTATFMPKGLSGRLYWWCLLPIHLVMFRGMIRAIARK
;
A
#
# COMPACT_ATOMS: atom_id res chain seq x y z
N MET A 1 -24.34 13.30 -27.27
CA MET A 1 -23.15 13.89 -26.63
C MET A 1 -23.09 15.36 -27.02
N SER A 2 -23.33 16.28 -26.10
CA SER A 2 -23.41 17.71 -26.40
C SER A 2 -22.00 18.26 -26.58
N TYR A 3 -21.84 19.22 -27.51
CA TYR A 3 -20.61 19.97 -27.81
C TYR A 3 -19.95 20.58 -26.57
N ILE A 4 -20.69 20.75 -25.48
CA ILE A 4 -20.24 21.28 -24.19
C ILE A 4 -19.34 20.29 -23.45
N SER A 5 -19.55 18.96 -23.59
CA SER A 5 -18.68 17.93 -22.98
C SER A 5 -17.28 17.89 -23.60
N TYR A 6 -17.14 18.22 -24.89
CA TYR A 6 -15.83 18.25 -25.57
C TYR A 6 -14.99 19.48 -25.22
N LEU A 7 -15.62 20.60 -24.89
CA LEU A 7 -14.93 21.83 -24.51
C LEU A 7 -14.36 21.81 -23.08
N TYR A 8 -14.97 21.04 -22.17
CA TYR A 8 -14.42 20.87 -20.80
C TYR A 8 -13.20 19.93 -20.76
N PHE A 9 -13.02 19.07 -21.75
CA PHE A 9 -11.81 18.22 -21.86
C PHE A 9 -10.55 18.99 -22.31
N SER A 10 -10.68 20.21 -22.82
CA SER A 10 -9.55 21.04 -23.29
C SER A 10 -9.05 22.07 -22.24
N LEU A 11 -9.81 22.32 -21.18
CA LEU A 11 -9.40 23.18 -20.05
C LEU A 11 -9.11 22.28 -18.85
N GLY A 12 -7.86 22.28 -18.36
CA GLY A 12 -7.46 21.52 -17.18
C GLY A 12 -8.40 21.83 -15.99
N MET A 13 -8.97 20.82 -15.36
CA MET A 13 -9.78 20.96 -14.15
C MET A 13 -8.88 21.11 -12.91
N LYS A 14 -9.36 21.79 -11.89
CA LYS A 14 -8.72 21.89 -10.59
C LYS A 14 -9.24 20.79 -9.67
N VAL A 15 -8.40 19.83 -9.38
CA VAL A 15 -8.77 18.61 -8.68
C VAL A 15 -8.13 18.55 -7.29
N LEU A 16 -8.93 18.34 -6.25
CA LEU A 16 -8.43 17.98 -4.93
C LEU A 16 -8.35 16.46 -4.81
N LEU A 17 -7.18 15.94 -4.47
CA LEU A 17 -6.96 14.50 -4.28
C LEU A 17 -6.50 14.21 -2.85
N THR A 18 -7.35 13.55 -2.06
CA THR A 18 -6.94 12.95 -0.79
C THR A 18 -6.55 11.49 -1.00
N GLY A 19 -5.57 11.00 -0.21
CA GLY A 19 -5.08 9.64 -0.36
C GLY A 19 -4.17 9.41 -1.58
N SER A 20 -3.58 10.48 -2.14
CA SER A 20 -2.66 10.43 -3.30
C SER A 20 -1.42 9.56 -3.09
N THR A 21 -1.05 9.25 -1.85
CA THR A 21 0.06 8.34 -1.50
C THR A 21 -0.39 6.86 -1.41
N GLY A 22 -1.69 6.56 -1.50
CA GLY A 22 -2.26 5.22 -1.49
C GLY A 22 -2.21 4.50 -2.85
N TYR A 23 -2.65 3.23 -2.86
CA TYR A 23 -2.61 2.37 -4.04
C TYR A 23 -3.33 2.96 -5.27
N ILE A 24 -4.58 3.38 -5.11
CA ILE A 24 -5.38 3.98 -6.18
C ILE A 24 -4.96 5.43 -6.41
N GLY A 25 -4.75 6.20 -5.32
CA GLY A 25 -4.46 7.63 -5.41
C GLY A 25 -3.19 7.97 -6.18
N LYS A 26 -2.10 7.20 -6.02
CA LYS A 26 -0.87 7.39 -6.82
C LYS A 26 -1.11 7.21 -8.32
N ARG A 27 -1.90 6.19 -8.70
CA ARG A 27 -2.25 5.94 -10.10
C ARG A 27 -3.18 7.00 -10.67
N LEU A 28 -4.14 7.44 -9.84
CA LEU A 28 -5.06 8.51 -10.22
C LEU A 28 -4.31 9.83 -10.39
N LEU A 29 -3.37 10.15 -9.49
CA LEU A 29 -2.52 11.34 -9.62
C LEU A 29 -1.77 11.36 -10.96
N GLN A 30 -1.13 10.23 -11.33
CA GLN A 30 -0.44 10.10 -12.62
C GLN A 30 -1.39 10.27 -13.80
N ASN A 31 -2.60 9.71 -13.71
CA ASN A 31 -3.59 9.82 -14.77
C ASN A 31 -4.11 11.26 -14.91
N LEU A 32 -4.49 11.90 -13.81
CA LEU A 32 -5.02 13.27 -13.82
C LEU A 32 -4.00 14.28 -14.33
N SER A 33 -2.78 14.27 -13.78
CA SER A 33 -1.71 15.19 -14.19
C SER A 33 -1.24 14.95 -15.61
N GLY A 34 -1.20 13.71 -16.06
CA GLY A 34 -0.90 13.34 -17.44
C GLY A 34 -1.95 13.82 -18.45
N ASN A 35 -3.20 13.96 -18.03
CA ASN A 35 -4.30 14.50 -18.83
C ASN A 35 -4.49 16.02 -18.69
N GLY A 36 -3.56 16.73 -18.03
CA GLY A 36 -3.57 18.20 -17.98
C GLY A 36 -4.44 18.81 -16.90
N HIS A 37 -4.83 18.05 -15.86
CA HIS A 37 -5.57 18.55 -14.71
C HIS A 37 -4.63 19.05 -13.61
N ASP A 38 -4.87 20.26 -13.09
CA ASP A 38 -4.15 20.76 -11.92
C ASP A 38 -4.60 20.02 -10.65
N VAL A 39 -3.65 19.37 -9.96
CA VAL A 39 -3.99 18.49 -8.83
C VAL A 39 -3.41 19.03 -7.53
N THR A 40 -4.29 19.37 -6.60
CA THR A 40 -3.93 19.66 -5.20
C THR A 40 -4.05 18.38 -4.39
N CYS A 41 -2.96 17.96 -3.75
CA CYS A 41 -2.92 16.75 -2.94
C CYS A 41 -2.90 17.08 -1.45
N PHE A 42 -3.82 16.51 -0.67
CA PHE A 42 -3.73 16.52 0.79
C PHE A 42 -3.08 15.22 1.25
N VAL A 43 -1.92 15.33 1.86
CA VAL A 43 -1.10 14.19 2.30
C VAL A 43 -0.64 14.40 3.74
N ARG A 44 -0.53 13.34 4.52
CA ARG A 44 -0.01 13.41 5.89
C ARG A 44 1.50 13.70 5.95
N ASN A 45 2.20 13.45 4.86
CA ASN A 45 3.63 13.68 4.74
C ASN A 45 4.01 13.93 3.28
N LEU A 46 4.56 15.11 3.01
CA LEU A 46 5.00 15.53 1.68
C LEU A 46 6.16 14.69 1.14
N GLY A 47 7.07 14.25 1.99
CA GLY A 47 8.21 13.39 1.58
C GLY A 47 7.81 12.04 1.00
N ARG A 48 6.52 11.66 1.08
CA ARG A 48 5.95 10.44 0.50
C ARG A 48 5.17 10.67 -0.79
N MET A 49 4.96 11.93 -1.13
CA MET A 49 4.29 12.30 -2.38
C MET A 49 5.29 12.20 -3.52
N ILE A 50 4.98 11.37 -4.49
CA ILE A 50 5.76 11.27 -5.74
C ILE A 50 5.04 12.10 -6.77
N VAL A 51 5.63 13.22 -7.16
CA VAL A 51 5.14 14.03 -8.27
C VAL A 51 5.53 13.32 -9.58
N PRO A 52 4.59 13.07 -10.49
CA PRO A 52 4.91 12.44 -11.78
C PRO A 52 5.85 13.31 -12.60
N GLU A 53 6.93 12.71 -13.15
CA GLU A 53 7.93 13.44 -13.99
C GLU A 53 7.33 13.99 -15.30
N LEU A 54 6.27 13.36 -15.80
CA LEU A 54 5.56 13.74 -17.03
C LEU A 54 4.24 14.47 -16.73
N ALA A 55 4.21 15.30 -15.70
CA ALA A 55 3.01 16.08 -15.40
C ALA A 55 2.85 17.21 -16.44
N ASN A 56 1.76 17.18 -17.19
CA ASN A 56 1.38 18.25 -18.14
C ASN A 56 0.64 19.39 -17.45
N ALA A 57 0.58 19.38 -16.10
CA ALA A 57 -0.18 20.30 -15.28
C ALA A 57 0.47 20.48 -13.92
N THR A 58 -0.01 21.43 -13.14
CA THR A 58 0.52 21.73 -11.80
C THR A 58 0.10 20.66 -10.79
N VAL A 59 1.06 20.13 -10.03
CA VAL A 59 0.81 19.24 -8.91
C VAL A 59 1.32 19.89 -7.63
N THR A 60 0.39 20.24 -6.72
CA THR A 60 0.70 20.90 -5.44
C THR A 60 0.38 19.97 -4.27
N GLY A 61 1.28 19.86 -3.31
CA GLY A 61 1.07 19.07 -2.09
C GLY A 61 0.91 19.95 -0.87
N HIS A 62 -0.06 19.62 0.00
CA HIS A 62 -0.20 20.20 1.33
C HIS A 62 -0.12 19.10 2.39
N GLU A 63 0.67 19.35 3.46
CA GLU A 63 0.76 18.42 4.58
C GLU A 63 -0.44 18.62 5.51
N ILE A 64 -1.42 17.72 5.37
CA ILE A 64 -2.71 17.76 6.07
C ILE A 64 -3.00 16.41 6.71
N ASP A 65 -3.21 16.41 8.02
CA ASP A 65 -3.75 15.29 8.77
C ASP A 65 -5.26 15.47 8.93
N LEU A 66 -6.04 14.67 8.21
CA LEU A 66 -7.50 14.73 8.25
C LEU A 66 -8.12 14.34 9.62
N LEU A 67 -7.33 13.80 10.54
CA LEU A 67 -7.75 13.63 11.94
C LEU A 67 -7.84 14.96 12.69
N LYS A 68 -7.35 16.06 12.10
CA LYS A 68 -7.41 17.41 12.64
C LYS A 68 -8.24 18.30 11.71
N PRO A 69 -8.83 19.39 12.22
CA PRO A 69 -9.47 20.40 11.38
C PRO A 69 -8.51 20.94 10.34
N ILE A 70 -8.98 21.09 9.10
CA ILE A 70 -8.17 21.63 8.00
C ILE A 70 -8.04 23.15 8.17
N PRO A 71 -6.83 23.74 8.00
CA PRO A 71 -6.59 25.15 8.19
C PRO A 71 -7.47 26.05 7.31
N GLU A 72 -7.99 27.16 7.86
CA GLU A 72 -8.94 28.05 7.18
C GLU A 72 -8.37 28.72 5.93
N HIS A 73 -7.07 29.02 5.90
CA HIS A 73 -6.43 29.63 4.73
C HIS A 73 -6.51 28.77 3.46
N LEU A 74 -6.76 27.46 3.61
CA LEU A 74 -6.94 26.54 2.48
C LEU A 74 -8.36 26.57 1.88
N HIS A 75 -9.33 27.23 2.53
CA HIS A 75 -10.68 27.37 1.98
C HIS A 75 -10.73 28.18 0.68
N SER A 76 -9.71 29.00 0.41
CA SER A 76 -9.57 29.80 -0.82
C SER A 76 -9.00 29.02 -2.00
N ILE A 77 -8.61 27.74 -1.82
CA ILE A 77 -8.14 26.89 -2.92
C ILE A 77 -9.30 26.66 -3.88
N ASP A 78 -9.05 26.91 -5.15
CA ASP A 78 -10.01 26.70 -6.21
C ASP A 78 -10.08 25.20 -6.58
N ILE A 79 -11.27 24.59 -6.46
CA ILE A 79 -11.49 23.15 -6.58
C ILE A 79 -12.76 22.91 -7.40
N ASP A 80 -12.65 22.32 -8.57
CA ASP A 80 -13.81 21.89 -9.36
C ASP A 80 -14.40 20.57 -8.84
N VAL A 81 -13.51 19.57 -8.59
CA VAL A 81 -13.87 18.22 -8.16
C VAL A 81 -12.90 17.72 -7.10
N ALA A 82 -13.42 16.94 -6.14
CA ALA A 82 -12.61 16.38 -5.07
C ALA A 82 -12.72 14.85 -5.05
N PHE A 83 -11.59 14.15 -4.99
CA PHE A 83 -11.52 12.71 -4.76
C PHE A 83 -11.24 12.41 -3.29
N TYR A 84 -12.14 11.68 -2.65
CA TYR A 84 -11.93 11.18 -1.31
C TYR A 84 -11.52 9.70 -1.36
N LEU A 85 -10.20 9.43 -1.30
CA LEU A 85 -9.61 8.10 -1.38
C LEU A 85 -8.87 7.69 -0.10
N VAL A 86 -9.18 8.36 1.01
CA VAL A 86 -8.60 8.04 2.33
C VAL A 86 -9.22 6.78 2.88
N HIS A 87 -8.37 5.84 3.27
CA HIS A 87 -8.79 4.58 3.86
C HIS A 87 -7.71 4.04 4.79
N SER A 88 -8.11 3.60 5.97
CA SER A 88 -7.22 3.08 7.00
C SER A 88 -7.54 1.61 7.30
N MET A 89 -6.65 0.66 6.96
CA MET A 89 -6.85 -0.79 7.23
C MET A 89 -5.92 -1.35 8.32
N SER A 90 -5.19 -0.52 9.05
CA SER A 90 -4.02 -0.96 9.82
C SER A 90 -4.12 -0.80 11.33
N SER A 91 -5.14 -0.13 11.85
CA SER A 91 -5.40 0.00 13.29
C SER A 91 -6.38 -1.08 13.80
N SER A 92 -6.54 -1.19 15.12
CA SER A 92 -7.56 -2.08 15.72
C SER A 92 -8.96 -1.69 15.26
N ILE A 93 -9.86 -2.65 15.11
CA ILE A 93 -11.18 -2.47 14.44
C ILE A 93 -12.02 -1.31 15.03
N GLY A 94 -11.97 -1.06 16.35
CA GLY A 94 -12.73 0.03 16.97
C GLY A 94 -12.14 1.42 16.65
N GLN A 95 -10.86 1.58 16.82
CA GLN A 95 -10.13 2.82 16.58
C GLN A 95 -10.18 3.24 15.11
N PHE A 96 -10.12 2.29 14.20
CA PHE A 96 -10.25 2.48 12.76
C PHE A 96 -11.57 3.14 12.34
N MET A 97 -12.72 2.70 12.89
CA MET A 97 -14.04 3.27 12.53
C MET A 97 -14.18 4.73 12.99
N GLU A 98 -13.64 5.05 14.16
CA GLU A 98 -13.63 6.43 14.69
C GLU A 98 -12.73 7.35 13.87
N GLU A 99 -11.52 6.88 13.51
CA GLU A 99 -10.57 7.64 12.69
C GLU A 99 -11.13 7.91 11.27
N GLU A 100 -11.77 6.93 10.63
CA GLU A 100 -12.42 7.13 9.33
C GLU A 100 -13.57 8.15 9.41
N ALA A 101 -14.43 8.03 10.43
CA ALA A 101 -15.52 8.96 10.64
C ALA A 101 -15.03 10.39 10.90
N LEU A 102 -14.00 10.55 11.75
CA LEU A 102 -13.41 11.85 12.05
C LEU A 102 -12.77 12.48 10.82
N SER A 103 -12.01 11.69 10.03
CA SER A 103 -11.40 12.16 8.79
C SER A 103 -12.46 12.61 7.77
N ALA A 104 -13.56 11.88 7.63
CA ALA A 104 -14.64 12.22 6.72
C ALA A 104 -15.38 13.50 7.17
N ARG A 105 -15.65 13.68 8.48
CA ARG A 105 -16.25 14.91 9.02
C ARG A 105 -15.38 16.13 8.78
N ASN A 106 -14.08 16.04 9.08
CA ASN A 106 -13.15 17.17 8.89
C ASN A 106 -13.04 17.54 7.41
N PHE A 107 -13.02 16.54 6.52
CA PHE A 107 -13.03 16.75 5.09
C PHE A 107 -14.35 17.38 4.61
N ALA A 108 -15.51 16.88 5.03
CA ALA A 108 -16.80 17.43 4.68
C ALA A 108 -16.97 18.87 5.16
N ALA A 109 -16.55 19.18 6.39
CA ALA A 109 -16.56 20.54 6.94
C ALA A 109 -15.65 21.50 6.16
N PHE A 110 -14.50 21.03 5.67
CA PHE A 110 -13.61 21.83 4.81
C PHE A 110 -14.23 22.06 3.43
N ILE A 111 -14.63 20.98 2.74
CA ILE A 111 -15.06 21.06 1.35
C ILE A 111 -16.37 21.87 1.20
N SER A 112 -17.24 21.88 2.23
CA SER A 112 -18.46 22.68 2.24
C SER A 112 -18.21 24.18 2.09
N LYS A 113 -17.06 24.66 2.56
CA LYS A 113 -16.63 26.08 2.51
C LYS A 113 -15.85 26.47 1.26
N THR A 114 -15.62 25.53 0.35
CA THR A 114 -14.92 25.77 -0.93
C THR A 114 -15.90 25.90 -2.08
N ASN A 115 -15.40 26.26 -3.27
CA ASN A 115 -16.20 26.28 -4.51
C ASN A 115 -16.36 24.90 -5.18
N CYS A 116 -15.89 23.83 -4.54
CA CYS A 116 -15.99 22.45 -5.05
C CYS A 116 -17.44 22.11 -5.40
N ARG A 117 -17.62 21.50 -6.57
CA ARG A 117 -18.95 21.14 -7.09
C ARG A 117 -19.31 19.68 -6.82
N GLN A 118 -18.32 18.78 -6.89
CA GLN A 118 -18.53 17.33 -6.79
C GLN A 118 -17.47 16.67 -5.94
N ILE A 119 -17.89 15.72 -5.10
CA ILE A 119 -17.02 14.77 -4.39
C ILE A 119 -17.20 13.41 -5.05
N ILE A 120 -16.10 12.74 -5.38
CA ILE A 120 -16.09 11.35 -5.86
C ILE A 120 -15.43 10.48 -4.79
N TYR A 121 -16.19 9.52 -4.27
CA TYR A 121 -15.77 8.60 -3.22
C TYR A 121 -15.69 7.17 -3.72
N LEU A 122 -14.55 6.50 -3.51
CA LEU A 122 -14.37 5.09 -3.82
C LEU A 122 -14.59 4.25 -2.55
N SER A 123 -15.68 3.50 -2.53
CA SER A 123 -16.15 2.65 -1.43
C SER A 123 -16.07 1.16 -1.79
N GLY A 124 -16.58 0.29 -0.92
CA GLY A 124 -16.73 -1.15 -1.16
C GLY A 124 -18.16 -1.55 -1.38
N ILE A 125 -18.41 -2.57 -2.21
CA ILE A 125 -19.75 -3.13 -2.43
C ILE A 125 -20.32 -3.66 -1.10
N SER A 126 -21.53 -3.23 -0.75
CA SER A 126 -22.17 -3.49 0.54
C SER A 126 -23.63 -3.93 0.38
N ASN A 127 -23.90 -4.87 -0.54
CA ASN A 127 -25.25 -5.32 -0.90
C ASN A 127 -25.82 -6.39 0.04
N SER A 128 -25.09 -6.81 1.08
CA SER A 128 -25.55 -7.80 2.06
C SER A 128 -26.23 -7.16 3.27
N GLU A 129 -27.29 -7.76 3.80
CA GLU A 129 -27.91 -7.35 5.05
C GLU A 129 -26.96 -7.45 6.26
N LYS A 130 -26.01 -8.39 6.22
CA LYS A 130 -24.95 -8.56 7.24
C LYS A 130 -23.63 -7.98 6.74
N LEU A 131 -23.46 -6.68 6.91
CA LEU A 131 -22.20 -6.00 6.56
C LEU A 131 -21.08 -6.39 7.53
N SER A 132 -19.87 -6.57 6.99
CA SER A 132 -18.68 -6.59 7.83
C SER A 132 -18.50 -5.21 8.50
N LYS A 133 -17.84 -5.16 9.65
CA LYS A 133 -17.55 -3.89 10.34
C LYS A 133 -16.86 -2.88 9.42
N HIS A 134 -16.05 -3.37 8.52
CA HIS A 134 -15.36 -2.58 7.52
C HIS A 134 -16.33 -1.94 6.50
N LEU A 135 -17.28 -2.70 5.96
CA LEU A 135 -18.29 -2.18 5.03
C LEU A 135 -19.27 -1.23 5.73
N GLN A 136 -19.56 -1.47 7.01
CA GLN A 136 -20.37 -0.54 7.83
C GLN A 136 -19.67 0.81 8.00
N SER A 137 -18.34 0.82 8.26
CA SER A 137 -17.55 2.05 8.33
C SER A 137 -17.60 2.84 7.02
N ARG A 138 -17.47 2.13 5.88
CA ARG A 138 -17.57 2.75 4.55
C ARG A 138 -18.92 3.42 4.29
N LYS A 139 -20.00 2.78 4.70
CA LYS A 139 -21.34 3.36 4.58
C LYS A 139 -21.48 4.61 5.45
N ASN A 140 -20.96 4.60 6.66
CA ASN A 140 -20.95 5.77 7.53
C ASN A 140 -20.15 6.94 6.90
N VAL A 141 -19.03 6.67 6.23
CA VAL A 141 -18.28 7.71 5.49
C VAL A 141 -19.10 8.29 4.34
N GLU A 142 -19.88 7.49 3.62
CA GLU A 142 -20.78 7.99 2.57
C GLU A 142 -21.80 9.00 3.15
N GLU A 143 -22.40 8.69 4.29
CA GLU A 143 -23.35 9.56 4.98
C GLU A 143 -22.70 10.88 5.41
N LEU A 144 -21.52 10.82 6.03
CA LEU A 144 -20.77 11.99 6.48
C LEU A 144 -20.32 12.91 5.32
N LEU A 145 -19.93 12.34 4.18
CA LEU A 145 -19.57 13.13 3.01
C LEU A 145 -20.78 13.87 2.40
N ARG A 146 -22.00 13.30 2.48
CA ARG A 146 -23.25 13.96 2.05
C ARG A 146 -23.54 15.21 2.87
N GLU A 147 -23.14 15.26 4.14
CA GLU A 147 -23.31 16.45 5.00
C GLU A 147 -22.57 17.70 4.49
N SER A 148 -21.62 17.54 3.55
CA SER A 148 -20.91 18.67 2.94
C SER A 148 -21.79 19.59 2.09
N GLY A 149 -22.96 19.13 1.64
CA GLY A 149 -23.85 19.84 0.73
C GLY A 149 -23.33 19.96 -0.71
N LYS A 150 -22.26 19.20 -1.06
CA LYS A 150 -21.74 19.08 -2.42
C LYS A 150 -22.30 17.85 -3.09
N HIS A 151 -22.38 17.84 -4.43
CA HIS A 151 -22.80 16.63 -5.14
C HIS A 151 -21.84 15.48 -4.82
N LEU A 152 -22.36 14.35 -4.36
CA LEU A 152 -21.59 13.17 -4.00
C LEU A 152 -21.83 12.03 -5.00
N THR A 153 -20.78 11.60 -5.68
CA THR A 153 -20.78 10.37 -6.48
C THR A 153 -20.05 9.27 -5.71
N VAL A 154 -20.72 8.17 -5.42
CA VAL A 154 -20.14 7.01 -4.71
C VAL A 154 -19.92 5.87 -5.67
N LEU A 155 -18.69 5.40 -5.80
CA LEU A 155 -18.34 4.21 -6.57
C LEU A 155 -18.00 3.07 -5.60
N ARG A 156 -18.79 2.00 -5.62
CA ARG A 156 -18.57 0.82 -4.79
C ARG A 156 -17.92 -0.27 -5.62
N ALA A 157 -16.66 -0.58 -5.31
CA ALA A 157 -15.90 -1.63 -5.98
C ALA A 157 -15.82 -2.89 -5.11
N GLY A 158 -15.73 -4.04 -5.77
CA GLY A 158 -15.34 -5.28 -5.15
C GLY A 158 -13.81 -5.42 -5.04
N ILE A 159 -13.30 -6.55 -5.51
CA ILE A 159 -11.85 -6.82 -5.53
C ILE A 159 -11.20 -6.07 -6.69
N ILE A 160 -10.22 -5.22 -6.37
CA ILE A 160 -9.43 -4.51 -7.36
C ILE A 160 -8.16 -5.31 -7.69
N VAL A 161 -8.00 -5.64 -8.96
CA VAL A 161 -6.90 -6.46 -9.51
C VAL A 161 -5.86 -5.57 -10.18
N GLY A 162 -4.62 -5.69 -9.74
CA GLY A 162 -3.49 -4.97 -10.34
C GLY A 162 -2.21 -5.15 -9.55
N SER A 163 -1.08 -4.91 -10.16
CA SER A 163 0.25 -5.01 -9.53
C SER A 163 0.31 -4.18 -8.24
N GLY A 164 0.69 -4.79 -7.12
CA GLY A 164 0.78 -4.13 -5.83
C GLY A 164 -0.55 -3.94 -5.09
N SER A 165 -1.71 -4.45 -5.57
CA SER A 165 -2.92 -4.50 -4.76
C SER A 165 -2.85 -5.64 -3.75
N ALA A 166 -3.42 -5.45 -2.55
CA ALA A 166 -3.40 -6.47 -1.51
C ALA A 166 -4.00 -7.80 -1.98
N SER A 167 -5.17 -7.75 -2.64
CA SER A 167 -5.87 -8.93 -3.13
C SER A 167 -5.07 -9.67 -4.21
N PHE A 168 -4.47 -8.94 -5.15
CA PHE A 168 -3.65 -9.55 -6.21
C PHE A 168 -2.37 -10.17 -5.66
N GLU A 169 -1.69 -9.50 -4.73
CA GLU A 169 -0.48 -10.02 -4.10
C GLU A 169 -0.74 -11.31 -3.29
N ILE A 170 -1.90 -11.39 -2.61
CA ILE A 170 -2.32 -12.61 -1.92
C ILE A 170 -2.56 -13.75 -2.90
N ILE A 171 -3.27 -13.49 -4.00
CA ILE A 171 -3.51 -14.49 -5.04
C ILE A 171 -2.18 -14.97 -5.63
N ARG A 172 -1.28 -14.05 -5.92
CA ARG A 172 0.06 -14.35 -6.41
C ARG A 172 0.83 -15.23 -5.41
N ASP A 173 0.94 -14.81 -4.15
CA ASP A 173 1.67 -15.55 -3.13
C ASP A 173 1.14 -16.97 -2.98
N LEU A 174 -0.19 -17.16 -2.95
CA LEU A 174 -0.80 -18.48 -2.84
C LEU A 174 -0.46 -19.37 -4.05
N MET A 175 -0.54 -18.81 -5.26
CA MET A 175 -0.37 -19.60 -6.49
C MET A 175 1.09 -19.81 -6.87
N GLU A 176 1.97 -18.87 -6.60
CA GLU A 176 3.40 -19.03 -6.89
C GLU A 176 4.08 -19.98 -5.89
N LEU A 177 3.71 -19.91 -4.60
CA LEU A 177 4.39 -20.65 -3.54
C LEU A 177 3.87 -22.07 -3.34
N LEU A 178 2.57 -22.31 -3.57
CA LEU A 178 1.93 -23.55 -3.18
C LEU A 178 1.44 -24.36 -4.41
N PRO A 179 2.01 -25.53 -4.69
CA PRO A 179 1.49 -26.42 -5.75
C PRO A 179 0.13 -27.02 -5.38
N VAL A 180 -0.13 -27.21 -4.08
CA VAL A 180 -1.40 -27.67 -3.52
C VAL A 180 -1.86 -26.68 -2.47
N VAL A 181 -3.05 -26.13 -2.64
CA VAL A 181 -3.67 -25.18 -1.71
C VAL A 181 -4.82 -25.85 -0.99
N VAL A 182 -4.75 -25.86 0.33
CA VAL A 182 -5.87 -26.27 1.19
C VAL A 182 -6.57 -25.00 1.67
N ALA A 183 -7.77 -24.73 1.17
CA ALA A 183 -8.48 -23.49 1.37
C ALA A 183 -9.74 -23.65 2.23
N PRO A 184 -10.09 -22.66 3.04
CA PRO A 184 -11.36 -22.60 3.77
C PRO A 184 -12.58 -22.46 2.85
N ALA A 185 -13.79 -22.71 3.38
CA ALA A 185 -15.04 -22.66 2.63
C ALA A 185 -15.32 -21.32 1.94
N TRP A 186 -14.85 -20.19 2.49
CA TRP A 186 -15.04 -18.86 1.89
C TRP A 186 -14.41 -18.72 0.49
N VAL A 187 -13.49 -19.61 0.10
CA VAL A 187 -12.94 -19.61 -1.26
C VAL A 187 -14.01 -19.85 -2.34
N MET A 188 -15.18 -20.35 -1.95
CA MET A 188 -16.35 -20.56 -2.82
C MET A 188 -17.28 -19.34 -2.87
N THR A 189 -17.01 -18.29 -2.11
CA THR A 189 -17.80 -17.04 -2.14
C THR A 189 -17.59 -16.34 -3.49
N ARG A 190 -18.66 -15.80 -4.05
CA ARG A 190 -18.64 -15.10 -5.34
C ARG A 190 -18.24 -13.64 -5.16
N CYS A 191 -17.47 -13.15 -6.11
CA CYS A 191 -17.07 -11.75 -6.22
C CYS A 191 -16.98 -11.34 -7.69
N GLN A 192 -16.97 -10.04 -7.92
CA GLN A 192 -16.85 -9.46 -9.28
C GLN A 192 -15.58 -8.63 -9.35
N PRO A 193 -14.42 -9.25 -9.72
CA PRO A 193 -13.13 -8.58 -9.73
C PRO A 193 -13.07 -7.51 -10.83
N LEU A 194 -12.43 -6.38 -10.53
CA LEU A 194 -12.28 -5.25 -11.44
C LEU A 194 -10.79 -4.88 -11.59
N GLY A 195 -10.34 -4.68 -12.83
CA GLY A 195 -8.99 -4.21 -13.12
C GLY A 195 -8.75 -2.78 -12.62
N VAL A 196 -7.57 -2.50 -12.03
CA VAL A 196 -7.26 -1.15 -11.53
C VAL A 196 -7.31 -0.08 -12.63
N ALA A 197 -7.00 -0.43 -13.88
CA ALA A 197 -7.10 0.47 -15.02
C ALA A 197 -8.55 0.90 -15.26
N ASP A 198 -9.50 0.00 -15.07
CA ASP A 198 -10.92 0.30 -15.25
C ASP A 198 -11.48 1.10 -14.08
N VAL A 199 -11.00 0.86 -12.84
CA VAL A 199 -11.31 1.74 -11.69
C VAL A 199 -10.95 3.19 -12.00
N LEU A 200 -9.78 3.44 -12.61
CA LEU A 200 -9.37 4.80 -13.00
C LEU A 200 -10.30 5.39 -14.07
N LYS A 201 -10.75 4.61 -15.06
CA LYS A 201 -11.73 5.07 -16.07
C LYS A 201 -13.06 5.47 -15.42
N TYR A 202 -13.57 4.67 -14.47
CA TYR A 202 -14.79 5.01 -13.74
C TYR A 202 -14.62 6.29 -12.92
N LEU A 203 -13.53 6.42 -12.17
CA LEU A 203 -13.24 7.61 -11.37
C LEU A 203 -13.18 8.88 -12.23
N THR A 204 -12.43 8.84 -13.33
CA THR A 204 -12.28 10.01 -14.22
C THR A 204 -13.52 10.26 -15.06
N GLY A 205 -14.24 9.23 -15.50
CA GLY A 205 -15.48 9.36 -16.26
C GLY A 205 -16.66 9.97 -15.50
N CYS A 206 -16.59 9.97 -14.15
CA CYS A 206 -17.56 10.64 -13.30
C CYS A 206 -17.28 12.12 -13.06
N MET A 207 -16.08 12.64 -13.40
CA MET A 207 -15.70 14.02 -13.11
C MET A 207 -16.65 15.00 -13.77
N LEU A 208 -17.32 15.83 -12.94
CA LEU A 208 -18.31 16.83 -13.36
C LEU A 208 -19.40 16.30 -14.31
N ASN A 209 -19.65 15.00 -14.28
CA ASN A 209 -20.73 14.39 -15.01
C ASN A 209 -22.03 14.47 -14.19
N SER A 210 -22.96 15.34 -14.59
CA SER A 210 -24.22 15.59 -13.87
C SER A 210 -25.09 14.35 -13.68
N ASP A 211 -24.98 13.37 -14.60
CA ASP A 211 -25.75 12.13 -14.52
C ASP A 211 -25.26 11.20 -13.40
N THR A 212 -24.11 11.53 -12.79
CA THR A 212 -23.56 10.78 -11.65
C THR A 212 -23.70 11.50 -10.32
N TYR A 213 -24.28 12.70 -10.29
CA TYR A 213 -24.45 13.49 -9.07
C TYR A 213 -25.43 12.84 -8.10
N ASP A 214 -25.02 12.77 -6.83
CA ASP A 214 -25.80 12.24 -5.70
C ASP A 214 -26.20 10.76 -5.83
N GLU A 215 -25.56 10.07 -6.78
CA GLU A 215 -25.80 8.66 -7.10
C GLU A 215 -24.74 7.73 -6.49
N VAL A 216 -25.17 6.48 -6.32
CA VAL A 216 -24.34 5.37 -5.86
C VAL A 216 -24.31 4.29 -6.94
N PHE A 217 -23.12 3.91 -7.37
CA PHE A 217 -22.92 2.91 -8.40
C PHE A 217 -22.02 1.78 -7.91
N ASP A 218 -22.44 0.55 -8.15
CA ASP A 218 -21.54 -0.60 -8.06
C ASP A 218 -20.72 -0.69 -9.33
N ILE A 219 -19.40 -0.90 -9.18
CA ILE A 219 -18.47 -1.08 -10.30
C ILE A 219 -17.75 -2.42 -10.20
N GLY A 220 -17.78 -3.20 -11.28
CA GLY A 220 -17.21 -4.54 -11.36
C GLY A 220 -16.71 -4.87 -12.76
N GLY A 221 -15.98 -5.95 -12.86
CA GLY A 221 -15.56 -6.53 -14.14
C GLY A 221 -16.71 -7.28 -14.82
N PRO A 222 -16.47 -7.84 -16.01
CA PRO A 222 -17.52 -8.53 -16.78
C PRO A 222 -17.87 -9.92 -16.22
N GLU A 223 -17.07 -10.47 -15.30
CA GLU A 223 -17.17 -11.83 -14.82
C GLU A 223 -17.48 -11.87 -13.33
N VAL A 224 -18.45 -12.71 -12.93
CA VAL A 224 -18.68 -13.07 -11.52
C VAL A 224 -17.96 -14.40 -11.27
N LEU A 225 -16.96 -14.39 -10.39
CA LEU A 225 -16.07 -15.51 -10.11
C LEU A 225 -16.07 -15.84 -8.61
N THR A 226 -15.87 -17.09 -8.27
CA THR A 226 -15.48 -17.47 -6.90
C THR A 226 -14.00 -17.15 -6.68
N TYR A 227 -13.57 -17.00 -5.43
CA TYR A 227 -12.14 -16.85 -5.13
C TYR A 227 -11.33 -18.03 -5.64
N LYS A 228 -11.90 -19.27 -5.61
CA LYS A 228 -11.27 -20.46 -6.18
C LYS A 228 -11.03 -20.33 -7.69
N GLU A 229 -12.03 -19.86 -8.43
CA GLU A 229 -11.89 -19.62 -9.87
C GLU A 229 -10.86 -18.54 -10.16
N MET A 230 -10.82 -17.46 -9.37
CA MET A 230 -9.78 -16.44 -9.50
C MET A 230 -8.38 -17.00 -9.30
N LEU A 231 -8.18 -17.81 -8.26
CA LEU A 231 -6.89 -18.49 -7.99
C LEU A 231 -6.49 -19.40 -9.17
N LEU A 232 -7.42 -20.21 -9.69
CA LEU A 232 -7.15 -21.11 -10.81
C LEU A 232 -6.88 -20.34 -12.11
N GLN A 233 -7.65 -19.29 -12.42
CA GLN A 233 -7.43 -18.48 -13.60
C GLN A 233 -6.09 -17.73 -13.53
N TYR A 234 -5.66 -17.27 -12.34
CA TYR A 234 -4.31 -16.73 -12.18
C TYR A 234 -3.25 -17.79 -12.48
N ALA A 235 -3.41 -19.01 -11.95
CA ALA A 235 -2.48 -20.09 -12.21
C ALA A 235 -2.40 -20.44 -13.72
N GLU A 236 -3.54 -20.45 -14.43
CA GLU A 236 -3.58 -20.63 -15.89
C GLU A 236 -2.80 -19.52 -16.63
N VAL A 237 -3.00 -18.25 -16.27
CA VAL A 237 -2.26 -17.12 -16.87
C VAL A 237 -0.76 -17.26 -16.69
N ARG A 238 -0.32 -17.83 -15.54
CA ARG A 238 1.09 -18.11 -15.23
C ARG A 238 1.61 -19.43 -15.78
N GLY A 239 0.78 -20.26 -16.41
CA GLY A 239 1.15 -21.60 -16.86
C GLY A 239 1.45 -22.58 -15.71
N LEU A 240 0.90 -22.32 -14.51
CA LEU A 240 1.14 -23.10 -13.32
C LEU A 240 0.05 -24.17 -13.15
N LYS A 241 0.46 -25.41 -12.86
CA LYS A 241 -0.46 -26.49 -12.49
C LYS A 241 -0.70 -26.44 -10.97
N ARG A 242 -1.94 -26.14 -10.55
CA ARG A 242 -2.31 -25.97 -9.14
C ARG A 242 -3.56 -26.79 -8.82
N TRP A 243 -3.57 -27.34 -7.62
CA TRP A 243 -4.73 -28.05 -7.08
C TRP A 243 -5.24 -27.32 -5.83
N ILE A 244 -6.57 -27.12 -5.74
CA ILE A 244 -7.21 -26.44 -4.62
C ILE A 244 -8.25 -27.35 -3.99
N GLY A 245 -7.96 -27.87 -2.79
CA GLY A 245 -8.88 -28.60 -1.93
C GLY A 245 -9.59 -27.66 -0.97
N VAL A 246 -10.90 -27.81 -0.81
CA VAL A 246 -11.70 -27.01 0.11
C VAL A 246 -12.03 -27.81 1.36
N ILE A 247 -11.70 -27.26 2.52
CA ILE A 247 -12.03 -27.84 3.83
C ILE A 247 -13.11 -27.00 4.50
N PRO A 248 -14.31 -27.55 4.75
CA PRO A 248 -15.44 -26.79 5.29
C PRO A 248 -15.29 -26.41 6.77
N PHE A 249 -14.42 -27.09 7.53
CA PHE A 249 -14.34 -26.96 8.99
C PHE A 249 -13.33 -25.93 9.52
N PHE A 250 -12.80 -25.04 8.67
CA PHE A 250 -11.94 -23.97 9.12
C PHE A 250 -12.73 -22.90 9.89
N SER A 251 -12.41 -22.73 11.17
CA SER A 251 -12.94 -21.57 11.91
C SER A 251 -12.41 -20.24 11.31
N PRO A 252 -13.11 -19.11 11.49
CA PRO A 252 -12.63 -17.80 11.03
C PRO A 252 -11.22 -17.46 11.52
N ARG A 253 -10.91 -17.79 12.78
CA ARG A 253 -9.58 -17.61 13.36
C ARG A 253 -8.53 -18.46 12.66
N MET A 254 -8.80 -19.74 12.44
CA MET A 254 -7.88 -20.62 11.73
C MET A 254 -7.66 -20.16 10.29
N SER A 255 -8.71 -19.68 9.60
CA SER A 255 -8.61 -19.11 8.26
C SER A 255 -7.70 -17.88 8.23
N SER A 256 -7.82 -16.98 9.21
CA SER A 256 -6.98 -15.79 9.31
C SER A 256 -5.52 -16.13 9.61
N TYR A 257 -5.27 -17.08 10.50
CA TYR A 257 -3.92 -17.59 10.76
C TYR A 257 -3.34 -18.29 9.53
N TRP A 258 -4.13 -19.11 8.84
CA TRP A 258 -3.71 -19.76 7.61
C TRP A 258 -3.27 -18.74 6.56
N LEU A 259 -4.11 -17.73 6.28
CA LEU A 259 -3.77 -16.67 5.33
C LEU A 259 -2.52 -15.89 5.75
N TYR A 260 -2.42 -15.56 7.04
CA TYR A 260 -1.26 -14.87 7.60
C TYR A 260 0.04 -15.64 7.46
N PHE A 261 0.03 -16.99 7.64
CA PHE A 261 1.23 -17.81 7.49
C PHE A 261 1.62 -18.05 6.04
N VAL A 262 0.65 -18.17 5.15
CA VAL A 262 0.89 -18.56 3.76
C VAL A 262 1.22 -17.35 2.87
N THR A 263 0.78 -16.17 3.24
CA THR A 263 0.98 -14.95 2.45
C THR A 263 1.82 -13.90 3.19
N SER A 264 2.28 -12.89 2.48
CA SER A 264 3.05 -11.77 3.05
C SER A 264 2.19 -10.72 3.77
N THR A 265 0.95 -11.05 4.14
CA THR A 265 0.04 -10.12 4.83
C THR A 265 0.29 -10.05 6.34
N SER A 266 -0.11 -8.94 7.00
CA SER A 266 -0.16 -8.87 8.46
C SER A 266 -1.39 -9.61 9.01
N TYR A 267 -1.34 -10.08 10.27
CA TYR A 267 -2.46 -10.79 10.89
C TYR A 267 -3.77 -9.96 10.91
N TYR A 268 -3.69 -8.66 11.25
CA TYR A 268 -4.86 -7.79 11.25
C TYR A 268 -5.49 -7.63 9.87
N LEU A 269 -4.67 -7.52 8.83
CA LEU A 269 -5.16 -7.48 7.46
C LEU A 269 -5.78 -8.82 7.06
N ALA A 270 -5.16 -9.94 7.42
CA ALA A 270 -5.70 -11.28 7.16
C ALA A 270 -7.08 -11.48 7.82
N VAL A 271 -7.27 -11.01 9.07
CA VAL A 271 -8.57 -11.06 9.75
C VAL A 271 -9.63 -10.26 8.99
N ASN A 272 -9.33 -9.00 8.65
CA ASN A 272 -10.27 -8.12 7.95
C ASN A 272 -10.63 -8.66 6.55
N LEU A 273 -9.65 -9.21 5.83
CA LEU A 273 -9.86 -9.81 4.52
C LEU A 273 -10.72 -11.07 4.61
N VAL A 274 -10.41 -12.00 5.52
CA VAL A 274 -11.22 -13.23 5.70
C VAL A 274 -12.65 -12.90 6.07
N ASP A 275 -12.89 -11.89 6.89
CA ASP A 275 -14.25 -11.47 7.23
C ASP A 275 -14.99 -10.84 6.04
N SER A 276 -14.28 -10.10 5.19
CA SER A 276 -14.84 -9.54 3.96
C SER A 276 -15.08 -10.61 2.89
N MET A 277 -14.22 -11.64 2.79
CA MET A 277 -14.33 -12.72 1.81
C MET A 277 -15.47 -13.71 2.07
N LYS A 278 -16.12 -13.66 3.24
CA LYS A 278 -17.30 -14.48 3.55
C LYS A 278 -18.58 -13.91 2.97
N VAL A 279 -18.56 -12.65 2.58
CA VAL A 279 -19.73 -11.95 2.05
C VAL A 279 -19.59 -11.88 0.53
N GLU A 280 -20.68 -12.17 -0.16
CA GLU A 280 -20.73 -12.04 -1.62
C GLU A 280 -20.59 -10.57 -2.03
N VAL A 281 -19.72 -10.31 -3.00
CA VAL A 281 -19.38 -8.96 -3.48
C VAL A 281 -19.58 -8.93 -4.99
N VAL A 282 -20.85 -8.78 -5.41
CA VAL A 282 -21.29 -8.73 -6.81
C VAL A 282 -22.06 -7.44 -7.02
N CYS A 283 -21.88 -6.79 -8.16
CA CYS A 283 -22.61 -5.56 -8.50
C CYS A 283 -24.11 -5.82 -8.59
N SER A 284 -24.89 -4.88 -8.07
CA SER A 284 -26.35 -4.91 -8.16
C SER A 284 -26.85 -4.55 -9.56
N ASP A 285 -26.11 -3.68 -10.25
CA ASP A 285 -26.41 -3.25 -11.61
C ASP A 285 -25.13 -2.86 -12.38
N ASN A 286 -25.28 -2.50 -13.65
CA ASN A 286 -24.20 -2.04 -14.53
C ASN A 286 -24.51 -0.67 -15.18
N ARG A 287 -25.37 0.14 -14.52
CA ARG A 287 -25.83 1.44 -15.05
C ARG A 287 -24.67 2.35 -15.43
N LEU A 288 -23.69 2.51 -14.54
CA LEU A 288 -22.56 3.39 -14.79
C LEU A 288 -21.68 2.90 -15.95
N GLN A 289 -21.51 1.58 -16.06
CA GLN A 289 -20.76 0.98 -17.19
C GLN A 289 -21.38 1.37 -18.53
N GLN A 290 -22.71 1.25 -18.62
CA GLN A 290 -23.46 1.60 -19.85
C GLN A 290 -23.44 3.11 -20.11
N MET A 291 -23.62 3.92 -19.06
CA MET A 291 -23.61 5.39 -19.13
C MET A 291 -22.29 5.94 -19.64
N LEU A 292 -21.16 5.38 -19.18
CA LEU A 292 -19.82 5.81 -19.56
C LEU A 292 -19.26 5.08 -20.80
N GLY A 293 -19.95 4.06 -21.31
CA GLY A 293 -19.47 3.24 -22.43
C GLY A 293 -18.15 2.51 -22.12
N ILE A 294 -17.96 2.11 -20.86
CA ILE A 294 -16.73 1.43 -20.43
C ILE A 294 -16.87 -0.07 -20.68
N GLU A 295 -15.90 -0.66 -21.35
CA GLU A 295 -15.75 -2.11 -21.46
C GLU A 295 -14.64 -2.55 -20.50
N PRO A 296 -14.99 -3.12 -19.30
CA PRO A 296 -13.99 -3.56 -18.36
C PRO A 296 -13.23 -4.79 -18.85
N LEU A 297 -11.97 -4.88 -18.43
CA LEU A 297 -11.12 -6.02 -18.72
C LEU A 297 -11.63 -7.30 -18.04
N THR A 298 -11.47 -8.44 -18.70
CA THR A 298 -11.65 -9.74 -18.06
C THR A 298 -10.63 -9.92 -16.94
N TYR A 299 -10.95 -10.80 -15.98
CA TYR A 299 -10.04 -11.08 -14.86
C TYR A 299 -8.67 -11.58 -15.36
N ARG A 300 -8.65 -12.48 -16.36
CA ARG A 300 -7.41 -12.98 -16.96
C ARG A 300 -6.57 -11.86 -17.58
N GLU A 301 -7.20 -10.93 -18.24
CA GLU A 301 -6.48 -9.81 -18.87
C GLU A 301 -5.95 -8.82 -17.83
N ALA A 302 -6.73 -8.53 -16.79
CA ALA A 302 -6.28 -7.73 -15.65
C ALA A 302 -5.05 -8.36 -14.96
N CYS A 303 -5.04 -9.70 -14.80
CA CYS A 303 -3.89 -10.43 -14.27
C CYS A 303 -2.67 -10.33 -15.19
N ARG A 304 -2.82 -10.49 -16.52
CA ARG A 304 -1.69 -10.34 -17.47
C ARG A 304 -1.08 -8.97 -17.38
N ARG A 305 -1.89 -7.90 -17.44
CA ARG A 305 -1.40 -6.51 -17.31
C ARG A 305 -0.71 -6.24 -15.96
N ALA A 306 -1.20 -6.84 -14.88
CA ALA A 306 -0.56 -6.73 -13.58
C ALA A 306 0.82 -7.40 -13.56
N LEU A 307 0.94 -8.57 -14.17
CA LEU A 307 2.19 -9.33 -14.26
C LEU A 307 3.21 -8.65 -15.18
N ASP A 308 2.77 -8.12 -16.34
CA ASP A 308 3.65 -7.40 -17.26
C ASP A 308 4.28 -6.18 -16.58
N ARG A 309 3.52 -5.44 -15.77
CA ARG A 309 4.06 -4.31 -15.00
C ARG A 309 5.06 -4.74 -13.93
N ILE A 310 4.85 -5.89 -13.29
CA ILE A 310 5.82 -6.45 -12.33
C ILE A 310 7.11 -6.84 -13.05
N ASN A 311 7.01 -7.51 -14.20
CA ASN A 311 8.16 -7.93 -14.99
C ASN A 311 8.99 -6.75 -15.54
N LEU A 312 8.34 -5.61 -15.78
CA LEU A 312 9.00 -4.38 -16.23
C LEU A 312 9.49 -3.48 -15.08
N ASP A 313 9.41 -3.94 -13.83
CA ASP A 313 9.74 -3.16 -12.63
C ASP A 313 9.03 -1.79 -12.54
N THR A 314 7.87 -1.64 -13.20
CA THR A 314 7.13 -0.37 -13.31
C THR A 314 5.93 -0.28 -12.36
N VAL A 315 6.05 -0.85 -11.16
CA VAL A 315 4.96 -0.81 -10.17
C VAL A 315 4.89 0.58 -9.51
N ALA A 316 3.88 1.37 -9.88
CA ALA A 316 3.71 2.75 -9.41
C ALA A 316 3.35 2.85 -7.92
N SER A 317 2.71 1.84 -7.35
CA SER A 317 2.30 1.83 -5.93
C SER A 317 2.00 0.41 -5.44
N SER A 318 2.11 0.19 -4.14
CA SER A 318 1.75 -1.07 -3.48
C SER A 318 0.76 -0.82 -2.32
N TRP A 319 -0.03 -1.83 -1.96
CA TRP A 319 -0.91 -1.77 -0.78
C TRP A 319 -0.12 -1.58 0.53
N THR A 320 1.15 -2.04 0.58
CA THR A 320 2.04 -1.81 1.71
C THR A 320 2.29 -0.34 1.98
N ASP A 321 2.14 0.51 0.96
CA ASP A 321 2.22 1.96 1.10
C ASP A 321 1.08 2.50 1.98
N ALA A 322 -0.12 1.92 1.89
CA ALA A 322 -1.28 2.29 2.72
C ALA A 322 -1.12 1.82 4.17
N VAL A 323 -0.62 0.59 4.39
CA VAL A 323 -0.36 0.05 5.74
C VAL A 323 0.70 0.87 6.46
N SER A 324 1.69 1.39 5.74
CA SER A 324 2.69 2.29 6.32
C SER A 324 2.12 3.64 6.74
N MET A 325 1.00 4.08 6.18
CA MET A 325 0.36 5.35 6.55
C MET A 325 -0.27 5.32 7.94
N ALA A 326 -0.86 4.20 8.38
CA ALA A 326 -1.51 4.14 9.67
C ALA A 326 -0.53 4.14 10.86
N LYS A 327 0.70 3.67 10.63
CA LYS A 327 1.81 3.78 11.60
C LYS A 327 2.69 5.01 11.35
N GLY A 328 2.41 5.79 10.29
CA GLY A 328 3.29 6.82 9.76
C GLY A 328 3.59 7.97 10.71
N ASN A 329 2.63 8.42 11.51
CA ASN A 329 2.87 9.50 12.47
C ASN A 329 3.82 9.10 13.61
N GLN A 330 3.89 7.81 13.97
CA GLN A 330 4.84 7.33 14.96
C GLN A 330 6.24 7.04 14.39
N LEU A 331 6.35 6.78 13.07
CA LEU A 331 7.63 6.42 12.45
C LEU A 331 8.56 7.60 12.23
N PHE A 332 8.03 8.84 12.12
CA PHE A 332 8.88 10.04 12.03
C PHE A 332 9.58 10.36 13.36
N GLU A 333 9.02 9.93 14.50
CA GLU A 333 9.71 10.00 15.79
C GLU A 333 10.98 9.12 15.80
N TYR A 334 11.08 8.13 14.89
CA TYR A 334 12.21 7.21 14.79
C TYR A 334 13.26 7.58 13.74
N VAL A 335 13.11 8.68 13.02
CA VAL A 335 14.12 9.18 12.08
C VAL A 335 15.38 9.63 12.84
N ASP A 336 15.21 10.15 14.04
CA ASP A 336 16.30 10.45 14.96
C ASP A 336 16.63 9.18 15.77
N VAL A 337 17.68 8.48 15.34
CA VAL A 337 18.16 7.29 16.05
C VAL A 337 18.66 7.69 17.44
N PRO A 338 18.13 7.12 18.54
CA PRO A 338 18.54 7.46 19.88
C PRO A 338 20.05 7.31 20.08
N VAL A 339 20.64 8.21 20.89
CA VAL A 339 22.09 8.21 21.17
C VAL A 339 22.36 7.61 22.56
N PHE A 340 21.39 7.69 23.49
CA PHE A 340 21.53 7.23 24.85
C PHE A 340 20.70 5.98 25.13
N GLY A 341 21.22 5.10 26.00
CA GLY A 341 20.51 3.87 26.41
C GLY A 341 20.45 2.78 25.34
N ILE A 342 21.27 2.89 24.29
CA ILE A 342 21.27 1.98 23.15
C ILE A 342 22.43 0.97 23.21
N MET A 343 22.23 -0.14 22.50
CA MET A 343 23.25 -1.12 22.15
C MET A 343 23.55 -0.99 20.66
N LYS A 344 24.83 -0.94 20.29
CA LYS A 344 25.27 -0.60 18.92
C LYS A 344 26.31 -1.58 18.40
N ASP A 345 26.12 -2.09 17.19
CA ASP A 345 27.13 -2.80 16.39
C ASP A 345 27.42 -1.98 15.14
N SER A 346 28.56 -1.30 15.11
CA SER A 346 28.96 -0.44 13.99
C SER A 346 30.20 -0.98 13.31
N ARG A 347 30.16 -1.07 11.99
CA ARG A 347 31.23 -1.59 11.16
C ARG A 347 31.49 -0.65 10.00
N SER A 348 32.76 -0.49 9.63
CA SER A 348 33.15 0.31 8.48
C SER A 348 34.16 -0.48 7.64
N LEU A 349 34.02 -0.43 6.33
CA LEU A 349 34.89 -1.11 5.39
C LEU A 349 35.23 -0.17 4.23
N LYS A 350 36.53 -0.08 3.90
CA LYS A 350 36.98 0.70 2.74
C LYS A 350 36.50 0.06 1.44
N ILE A 351 35.94 0.88 0.57
CA ILE A 351 35.49 0.46 -0.76
C ILE A 351 36.68 0.42 -1.70
N ALA A 352 36.98 -0.77 -2.22
CA ALA A 352 38.10 -0.96 -3.14
C ALA A 352 37.76 -0.69 -4.62
N GLY A 353 36.50 -0.45 -4.94
CA GLY A 353 35.98 -0.25 -6.29
C GLY A 353 35.16 1.01 -6.42
N ASP A 354 34.22 0.99 -7.37
CA ASP A 354 33.31 2.09 -7.64
C ASP A 354 32.24 2.25 -6.51
N PRO A 355 32.20 3.39 -5.80
CA PRO A 355 31.24 3.65 -4.74
C PRO A 355 29.78 3.60 -5.22
N GLU A 356 29.51 3.95 -6.49
CA GLU A 356 28.15 3.91 -7.05
C GLU A 356 27.65 2.47 -7.21
N LYS A 357 28.53 1.53 -7.56
CA LYS A 357 28.15 0.11 -7.60
C LYS A 357 27.81 -0.42 -6.21
N VAL A 358 28.56 0.01 -5.19
CA VAL A 358 28.29 -0.34 -3.79
C VAL A 358 26.97 0.30 -3.32
N LEU A 359 26.72 1.55 -3.67
CA LEU A 359 25.46 2.24 -3.39
C LEU A 359 24.27 1.52 -4.02
N ASN A 360 24.39 1.12 -5.29
CA ASN A 360 23.33 0.35 -5.97
C ASN A 360 23.03 -0.97 -5.25
N ARG A 361 24.04 -1.67 -4.73
CA ARG A 361 23.84 -2.87 -3.91
C ARG A 361 23.13 -2.56 -2.59
N VAL A 362 23.49 -1.48 -1.91
CA VAL A 362 22.80 -1.03 -0.69
C VAL A 362 21.32 -0.77 -0.99
N PHE A 363 21.03 -0.11 -2.10
CA PHE A 363 19.65 0.18 -2.50
C PHE A 363 18.92 -1.02 -3.11
N SER A 364 19.62 -2.10 -3.45
CA SER A 364 19.03 -3.37 -3.93
C SER A 364 18.85 -4.43 -2.84
N ILE A 365 19.14 -4.12 -1.56
CA ILE A 365 19.05 -5.06 -0.44
C ILE A 365 17.59 -5.51 -0.18
N GLY A 366 17.40 -6.76 0.25
CA GLY A 366 16.10 -7.35 0.58
C GLY A 366 15.34 -7.88 -0.64
N GLY A 367 14.09 -8.34 -0.43
CA GLY A 367 13.28 -8.95 -1.47
C GLY A 367 13.95 -10.16 -2.13
N GLU A 368 13.93 -10.23 -3.46
CA GLU A 368 14.54 -11.32 -4.23
C GLU A 368 16.08 -11.32 -4.16
N THR A 369 16.70 -10.13 -4.09
CA THR A 369 18.16 -9.99 -3.92
C THR A 369 18.61 -10.52 -2.57
N GLY A 370 17.76 -10.48 -1.56
CA GLY A 370 18.07 -10.89 -0.20
C GLY A 370 19.07 -9.94 0.49
N TRP A 371 19.70 -10.43 1.56
CA TRP A 371 20.56 -9.66 2.45
C TRP A 371 22.06 -9.89 2.16
N TYR A 372 22.40 -10.39 0.98
CA TYR A 372 23.72 -10.71 0.47
C TYR A 372 24.52 -11.76 1.26
N TYR A 373 24.16 -12.03 2.51
CA TYR A 373 24.82 -13.02 3.35
C TYR A 373 23.84 -13.69 4.30
N ALA A 374 23.95 -15.01 4.42
CA ALA A 374 23.18 -15.85 5.35
C ALA A 374 21.64 -15.63 5.26
N ASN A 375 21.10 -15.56 4.05
CA ASN A 375 19.66 -15.34 3.79
C ASN A 375 18.76 -16.32 4.56
N TRP A 376 19.23 -17.55 4.81
CA TRP A 376 18.50 -18.52 5.59
C TRP A 376 18.25 -18.08 7.04
N ILE A 377 19.21 -17.36 7.66
CA ILE A 377 19.07 -16.81 9.03
C ILE A 377 17.96 -15.76 9.05
N TRP A 378 17.91 -14.90 8.02
CA TRP A 378 16.87 -13.89 7.87
C TRP A 378 15.48 -14.54 7.69
N ASN A 379 15.39 -15.63 6.93
CA ASN A 379 14.17 -16.40 6.75
C ASN A 379 13.71 -17.05 8.06
N VAL A 380 14.62 -17.69 8.81
CA VAL A 380 14.33 -18.26 10.13
C VAL A 380 13.87 -17.17 11.10
N ARG A 381 14.56 -16.02 11.10
CA ARG A 381 14.18 -14.87 11.93
C ARG A 381 12.76 -14.38 11.60
N GLY A 382 12.45 -14.24 10.31
CA GLY A 382 11.12 -13.83 9.85
C GLY A 382 10.03 -14.85 10.22
N PHE A 383 10.35 -16.15 10.17
CA PHE A 383 9.43 -17.20 10.61
C PHE A 383 9.14 -17.12 12.12
N ILE A 384 10.18 -16.97 12.95
CA ILE A 384 10.03 -16.78 14.41
C ILE A 384 9.22 -15.52 14.71
N ASP A 385 9.45 -14.42 14.00
CA ASP A 385 8.69 -13.19 14.15
C ASP A 385 7.20 -13.40 13.85
N LYS A 386 6.87 -14.13 12.78
CA LYS A 386 5.48 -14.51 12.46
C LYS A 386 4.83 -15.33 13.59
N MET A 387 5.54 -16.30 14.14
CA MET A 387 5.03 -17.09 15.27
C MET A 387 4.76 -16.22 16.51
N ALA A 388 5.55 -15.18 16.71
CA ALA A 388 5.34 -14.19 17.77
C ALA A 388 4.25 -13.14 17.46
N GLY A 389 3.56 -13.28 16.31
CA GLY A 389 2.54 -12.33 15.83
C GLY A 389 3.12 -11.02 15.27
N GLY A 390 4.37 -11.04 14.82
CA GLY A 390 5.03 -9.96 14.10
C GLY A 390 4.73 -9.95 12.60
N VAL A 391 5.46 -9.13 11.84
CA VAL A 391 5.23 -8.94 10.40
C VAL A 391 5.85 -10.03 9.53
N GLY A 392 6.87 -10.74 10.03
CA GLY A 392 7.63 -11.73 9.29
C GLY A 392 8.36 -11.16 8.06
N VAL A 393 8.91 -12.05 7.23
CA VAL A 393 9.47 -11.64 5.92
C VAL A 393 8.30 -11.29 5.00
N ARG A 394 8.19 -10.02 4.63
CA ARG A 394 7.22 -9.53 3.66
C ARG A 394 7.85 -9.57 2.28
N ARG A 395 7.31 -10.39 1.37
CA ARG A 395 7.63 -10.30 -0.05
C ARG A 395 6.85 -9.12 -0.63
N GLY A 396 7.51 -8.16 -1.20
CA GLY A 396 6.82 -7.03 -1.81
C GLY A 396 7.63 -5.75 -1.78
N ARG A 397 8.87 -5.84 -2.26
CA ARG A 397 9.62 -4.66 -2.65
C ARG A 397 8.91 -4.01 -3.83
N ARG A 398 8.70 -2.68 -3.76
CA ARG A 398 8.01 -1.93 -4.80
C ARG A 398 8.79 -1.95 -6.14
N ASN A 399 10.12 -1.83 -6.06
CA ASN A 399 11.04 -1.81 -7.18
C ASN A 399 12.31 -2.58 -6.80
N ALA A 400 12.90 -3.35 -7.72
CA ALA A 400 14.08 -4.17 -7.45
C ALA A 400 15.34 -3.35 -7.12
N THR A 401 15.45 -2.12 -7.61
CA THR A 401 16.65 -1.27 -7.51
C THR A 401 16.46 0.00 -6.69
N GLU A 402 15.21 0.41 -6.42
CA GLU A 402 14.89 1.66 -5.74
C GLU A 402 14.14 1.45 -4.45
N LEU A 403 14.48 2.25 -3.44
CA LEU A 403 13.81 2.34 -2.14
C LEU A 403 13.39 3.78 -1.90
N ASN A 404 12.19 3.95 -1.33
CA ASN A 404 11.70 5.26 -0.90
C ASN A 404 11.34 5.23 0.59
N PRO A 405 11.42 6.38 1.27
CA PRO A 405 10.93 6.49 2.63
C PRO A 405 9.51 5.96 2.76
N GLY A 406 9.30 5.08 3.74
CA GLY A 406 8.04 4.41 3.98
C GLY A 406 7.84 3.06 3.28
N ASP A 407 8.72 2.65 2.37
CA ASP A 407 8.65 1.31 1.77
C ASP A 407 8.85 0.22 2.82
N ALA A 408 8.12 -0.89 2.66
CA ALA A 408 8.36 -2.10 3.44
C ALA A 408 9.45 -2.93 2.74
N LEU A 409 10.43 -3.36 3.52
CA LEU A 409 11.56 -4.17 3.07
C LEU A 409 11.72 -5.37 4.01
N ASP A 410 11.16 -6.52 3.63
CA ASP A 410 11.02 -7.68 4.49
C ASP A 410 10.33 -7.31 5.83
N PHE A 411 11.00 -7.38 6.97
CA PHE A 411 10.48 -6.94 8.27
C PHE A 411 11.01 -5.56 8.70
N TRP A 412 11.58 -4.81 7.75
CA TRP A 412 12.08 -3.46 7.95
C TRP A 412 11.16 -2.43 7.28
N ARG A 413 11.18 -1.22 7.81
CA ARG A 413 10.61 -0.03 7.20
C ARG A 413 11.70 0.92 6.81
N VAL A 414 11.70 1.38 5.57
CA VAL A 414 12.61 2.42 5.10
C VAL A 414 12.22 3.75 5.73
N LEU A 415 13.10 4.34 6.54
CA LEU A 415 12.91 5.68 7.10
C LEU A 415 13.59 6.75 6.23
N ILE A 416 14.83 6.50 5.80
CA ILE A 416 15.59 7.37 4.92
C ILE A 416 16.12 6.53 3.77
N ALA A 417 15.90 7.00 2.55
CA ALA A 417 16.51 6.48 1.34
C ALA A 417 16.98 7.69 0.50
N ASN A 418 18.20 8.14 0.72
CA ASN A 418 18.77 9.30 0.06
C ASN A 418 20.06 8.91 -0.69
N ARG A 419 19.97 8.90 -2.04
CA ARG A 419 21.11 8.56 -2.89
C ARG A 419 22.16 9.65 -2.94
N GLU A 420 21.77 10.93 -2.87
CA GLU A 420 22.71 12.06 -2.88
C GLU A 420 23.61 12.02 -1.64
N ASN A 421 22.99 11.84 -0.46
CA ASN A 421 23.70 11.69 0.81
C ASN A 421 24.21 10.26 1.05
N LYS A 422 24.04 9.35 0.08
CA LYS A 422 24.47 7.95 0.12
C LYS A 422 24.08 7.24 1.42
N ARG A 423 22.81 7.46 1.87
CA ARG A 423 22.30 7.01 3.17
C ARG A 423 20.99 6.20 3.03
N LEU A 424 20.96 5.03 3.66
CA LEU A 424 19.77 4.20 3.82
C LEU A 424 19.58 3.91 5.31
N LEU A 425 18.45 4.29 5.89
CA LEU A 425 18.07 4.01 7.28
C LEU A 425 16.78 3.19 7.31
N LEU A 426 16.85 2.06 7.99
CA LEU A 426 15.77 1.09 8.15
C LEU A 426 15.36 1.00 9.62
N PHE A 427 14.06 0.86 9.87
CA PHE A 427 13.47 0.60 11.19
C PHE A 427 12.84 -0.77 11.24
N ALA A 428 13.08 -1.53 12.30
CA ALA A 428 12.53 -2.87 12.47
C ALA A 428 11.06 -2.84 12.86
N GLU A 429 10.19 -3.40 12.04
CA GLU A 429 8.77 -3.62 12.36
C GLU A 429 8.52 -4.99 13.01
N MET A 430 9.55 -5.83 13.08
CA MET A 430 9.48 -7.12 13.78
C MET A 430 9.24 -6.93 15.28
N LYS A 431 8.59 -7.92 15.90
CA LYS A 431 8.41 -7.94 17.36
C LYS A 431 9.72 -8.25 18.05
N VAL A 432 10.30 -7.22 18.64
CA VAL A 432 11.48 -7.31 19.49
C VAL A 432 11.18 -6.65 20.84
N PRO A 433 11.84 -7.07 21.93
CA PRO A 433 11.66 -6.41 23.22
C PRO A 433 12.46 -5.09 23.29
N GLY A 434 12.16 -4.19 22.35
CA GLY A 434 12.86 -2.92 22.14
C GLY A 434 12.53 -2.32 20.79
N GLU A 435 13.41 -1.43 20.33
CA GLU A 435 13.35 -0.80 19.03
C GLU A 435 14.70 -0.98 18.33
N ALA A 436 14.70 -1.22 17.01
CA ALA A 436 15.92 -1.52 16.27
C ALA A 436 15.99 -0.76 14.95
N TRP A 437 17.20 -0.28 14.63
CA TRP A 437 17.53 0.40 13.38
C TRP A 437 18.71 -0.29 12.70
N LEU A 438 18.72 -0.25 11.38
CA LEU A 438 19.83 -0.67 10.54
C LEU A 438 20.15 0.43 9.54
N GLU A 439 21.34 0.97 9.62
CA GLU A 439 21.81 2.08 8.77
C GLU A 439 22.95 1.64 7.89
N PHE A 440 22.89 2.06 6.63
CA PHE A 440 23.99 1.99 5.68
C PHE A 440 24.32 3.41 5.22
N LYS A 441 25.61 3.74 5.22
CA LYS A 441 26.11 5.05 4.79
C LYS A 441 27.45 4.90 4.06
N ILE A 442 27.64 5.68 2.99
CA ILE A 442 28.94 5.77 2.32
C ILE A 442 29.48 7.16 2.57
N ASP A 443 30.61 7.22 3.27
CA ASP A 443 31.31 8.46 3.59
C ASP A 443 32.65 8.52 2.85
N LEU A 444 33.03 9.73 2.38
CA LEU A 444 34.36 10.03 1.88
C LEU A 444 35.24 10.38 3.06
N LYS A 445 36.38 9.68 3.21
CA LYS A 445 37.44 9.98 4.16
C LYS A 445 38.69 10.37 3.40
N GLU A 446 39.75 10.78 4.12
CA GLU A 446 41.00 11.25 3.53
C GLU A 446 41.66 10.25 2.54
N ASP A 447 41.46 8.95 2.78
CA ASP A 447 42.10 7.86 2.02
C ASP A 447 41.10 7.08 1.12
N GLY A 448 39.84 7.59 0.93
CA GLY A 448 38.84 7.01 0.03
C GLY A 448 37.45 6.84 0.62
N PHE A 449 36.58 6.17 -0.13
CA PHE A 449 35.19 5.92 0.28
C PHE A 449 35.08 4.73 1.24
N TYR A 450 34.23 4.88 2.24
CA TYR A 450 33.96 3.85 3.25
C TYR A 450 32.46 3.54 3.31
N LEU A 451 32.12 2.26 3.24
CA LEU A 451 30.79 1.78 3.58
C LEU A 451 30.72 1.54 5.08
N SER A 452 29.82 2.24 5.76
CA SER A 452 29.49 2.03 7.17
C SER A 452 28.14 1.33 7.28
N GLN A 453 28.08 0.30 8.13
CA GLN A 453 26.85 -0.42 8.51
C GLN A 453 26.73 -0.36 10.03
N THR A 454 25.58 0.16 10.51
CA THR A 454 25.32 0.34 11.93
C THR A 454 23.97 -0.27 12.29
N ALA A 455 23.99 -1.28 13.17
CA ALA A 455 22.79 -1.80 13.83
C ALA A 455 22.67 -1.16 15.22
N THR A 456 21.56 -0.49 15.48
CA THR A 456 21.27 0.17 16.76
C THR A 456 20.04 -0.50 17.38
N PHE A 457 20.08 -0.79 18.66
CA PHE A 457 18.98 -1.38 19.41
C PHE A 457 18.76 -0.63 20.72
N MET A 458 17.55 -0.18 20.95
CA MET A 458 17.09 0.42 22.20
C MET A 458 16.27 -0.60 23.00
N PRO A 459 16.85 -1.26 24.01
CA PRO A 459 16.18 -2.33 24.75
C PRO A 459 15.06 -1.79 25.65
N LYS A 460 13.92 -2.50 25.70
CA LYS A 460 12.86 -2.27 26.69
C LYS A 460 13.09 -3.19 27.89
N GLY A 461 13.69 -2.64 28.94
CA GLY A 461 13.95 -3.35 30.18
C GLY A 461 14.98 -4.48 30.08
N LEU A 462 14.93 -5.42 31.04
CA LEU A 462 15.87 -6.54 31.15
C LEU A 462 15.72 -7.53 29.99
N SER A 463 14.50 -7.80 29.56
CA SER A 463 14.21 -8.72 28.45
C SER A 463 14.86 -8.26 27.14
N GLY A 464 14.86 -6.95 26.86
CA GLY A 464 15.53 -6.38 25.70
C GLY A 464 17.04 -6.54 25.77
N ARG A 465 17.65 -6.34 26.93
CA ARG A 465 19.10 -6.54 27.13
C ARG A 465 19.51 -8.00 26.96
N LEU A 466 18.78 -8.93 27.56
CA LEU A 466 19.03 -10.36 27.39
C LEU A 466 18.88 -10.80 25.93
N TYR A 467 17.85 -10.32 25.26
CA TYR A 467 17.63 -10.57 23.82
C TYR A 467 18.85 -10.14 22.98
N TRP A 468 19.38 -8.93 23.18
CA TRP A 468 20.56 -8.46 22.46
C TRP A 468 21.79 -9.35 22.71
N TRP A 469 22.08 -9.68 23.96
CA TRP A 469 23.24 -10.51 24.30
C TRP A 469 23.13 -11.93 23.73
N CYS A 470 21.96 -12.53 23.74
CA CYS A 470 21.71 -13.84 23.13
C CYS A 470 21.93 -13.82 21.60
N LEU A 471 21.57 -12.73 20.91
CA LEU A 471 21.72 -12.62 19.48
C LEU A 471 23.08 -12.08 19.02
N LEU A 472 23.86 -11.51 19.92
CA LEU A 472 25.14 -10.89 19.59
C LEU A 472 26.08 -11.82 18.80
N PRO A 473 26.29 -13.11 19.14
CA PRO A 473 27.14 -14.01 18.36
C PRO A 473 26.69 -14.16 16.90
N ILE A 474 25.35 -14.25 16.69
CA ILE A 474 24.74 -14.36 15.36
C ILE A 474 24.94 -13.06 14.59
N HIS A 475 24.70 -11.90 15.22
CA HIS A 475 24.90 -10.59 14.64
C HIS A 475 26.36 -10.38 14.20
N LEU A 476 27.34 -10.82 15.03
CA LEU A 476 28.75 -10.68 14.72
C LEU A 476 29.15 -11.38 13.42
N VAL A 477 28.61 -12.56 13.16
CA VAL A 477 28.87 -13.33 11.93
C VAL A 477 28.09 -12.74 10.75
N MET A 478 26.80 -12.51 10.95
CA MET A 478 25.86 -12.10 9.90
C MET A 478 26.19 -10.71 9.36
N PHE A 479 26.36 -9.71 10.22
CA PHE A 479 26.62 -8.34 9.79
C PHE A 479 28.05 -8.18 9.21
N ARG A 480 29.03 -8.96 9.72
CA ARG A 480 30.37 -8.97 9.13
C ARG A 480 30.38 -9.58 7.73
N GLY A 481 29.60 -10.63 7.51
CA GLY A 481 29.43 -11.24 6.19
C GLY A 481 28.70 -10.30 5.23
N MET A 482 27.64 -9.64 5.69
CA MET A 482 26.81 -8.74 4.90
C MET A 482 27.59 -7.52 4.39
N ILE A 483 28.26 -6.77 5.26
CA ILE A 483 29.03 -5.59 4.83
C ILE A 483 30.13 -5.97 3.83
N ARG A 484 30.80 -7.13 4.02
CA ARG A 484 31.81 -7.62 3.09
C ARG A 484 31.22 -8.01 1.74
N ALA A 485 30.03 -8.64 1.73
CA ALA A 485 29.35 -9.03 0.49
C ALA A 485 28.88 -7.81 -0.29
N ILE A 486 28.38 -6.77 0.39
CA ILE A 486 27.96 -5.51 -0.24
C ILE A 486 29.16 -4.74 -0.80
N ALA A 487 30.29 -4.70 -0.08
CA ALA A 487 31.50 -3.97 -0.49
C ALA A 487 32.38 -4.69 -1.52
N ARG A 488 32.15 -6.00 -1.79
CA ARG A 488 32.91 -6.76 -2.78
C ARG A 488 32.77 -6.17 -4.19
N LYS A 489 33.87 -6.33 -4.99
CA LYS A 489 33.91 -5.87 -6.39
C LYS A 489 32.85 -6.49 -7.28
#